data_ecfff4d7c30075987bb4002f05bd2d0a
#
_entry.id   ecfff4d7c30075987bb4002f05bd2d0a
#
_cell.length_a   1.000
_cell.length_b   1.000
_cell.length_c   1.000
_cell.angle_alpha   90.00
_cell.angle_beta   90.00
_cell.angle_gamma   90.00
#
_symmetry.space_group_name_H-M   'P 1'
#
loop_
_entity.id
_entity.type
_entity.pdbx_description
1 polymer ?
#
loop_
_entity_poly.entity_id
_entity_poly.type
_entity_poly.pdbx_seq_one_letter_code
_entity_poly.pdbx_strand_id
1 'polypeptide(L)'
;VLFLTFIITVYLVVRQKKVTQMKNDFINNMTHEFKTPLSTISIAAQMLADNSITKSTETYERLGNAINDETKRLRFQVEKVLQMSLFDRDNIALKMKELDANEIIAHVVQTLSLKVTQKGGQVENRLEAIDPFINADEMHFTNIIFNLMDNAVKYRRDDVPLHLIVSTWNKGDCLFICIEDNGIGISREDTKRIFERFYRVHTGNTHNVKGFGLGLAYVKKMVDLHHGTIRVQSELGQGTKFVITLPNNKD
;
A
#
# COMPACT_ATOMS: atom_id res chain seq x y z
N VAL A 1 29.83 -10.33 30.54
CA VAL A 1 29.80 -10.70 29.10
C VAL A 1 28.78 -11.82 28.87
N LEU A 2 28.88 -12.99 29.55
CA LEU A 2 27.99 -14.15 29.34
C LEU A 2 26.49 -13.83 29.56
N PHE A 3 26.16 -13.05 30.60
CA PHE A 3 24.78 -12.67 30.89
C PHE A 3 24.20 -11.73 29.80
N LEU A 4 25.01 -10.80 29.31
CA LEU A 4 24.62 -9.90 28.22
C LEU A 4 24.40 -10.65 26.91
N THR A 5 25.30 -11.59 26.57
CA THR A 5 25.14 -12.42 25.37
C THR A 5 23.90 -13.30 25.45
N PHE A 6 23.58 -13.85 26.63
CA PHE A 6 22.38 -14.63 26.86
C PHE A 6 21.11 -13.79 26.62
N ILE A 7 21.03 -12.57 27.19
CA ILE A 7 19.88 -11.66 26.97
C ILE A 7 19.71 -11.32 25.50
N ILE A 8 20.82 -10.98 24.80
CA ILE A 8 20.79 -10.67 23.37
C ILE A 8 20.30 -11.90 22.57
N THR A 9 20.80 -13.10 22.89
CA THR A 9 20.39 -14.32 22.19
C THR A 9 18.89 -14.60 22.39
N VAL A 10 18.40 -14.52 23.63
CA VAL A 10 16.96 -14.68 23.91
C VAL A 10 16.12 -13.65 23.16
N TYR A 11 16.54 -12.38 23.17
CA TYR A 11 15.85 -11.32 22.41
C TYR A 11 15.80 -11.61 20.91
N LEU A 12 16.92 -12.05 20.32
CA LEU A 12 16.99 -12.40 18.90
C LEU A 12 16.10 -13.60 18.56
N VAL A 13 16.11 -14.64 19.40
CA VAL A 13 15.25 -15.84 19.21
C VAL A 13 13.77 -15.46 19.27
N VAL A 14 13.35 -14.67 20.27
CA VAL A 14 11.96 -14.22 20.41
C VAL A 14 11.56 -13.36 19.22
N ARG A 15 12.42 -12.44 18.77
CA ARG A 15 12.19 -11.61 17.59
C ARG A 15 12.06 -12.45 16.32
N GLN A 16 12.94 -13.42 16.12
CA GLN A 16 12.90 -14.33 14.97
C GLN A 16 11.63 -15.18 14.97
N LYS A 17 11.24 -15.75 16.13
CA LYS A 17 9.99 -16.49 16.26
C LYS A 17 8.76 -15.65 15.90
N LYS A 18 8.71 -14.39 16.33
CA LYS A 18 7.64 -13.46 16.00
C LYS A 18 7.57 -13.17 14.50
N VAL A 19 8.71 -12.95 13.85
CA VAL A 19 8.77 -12.73 12.39
C VAL A 19 8.31 -13.97 11.63
N THR A 20 8.74 -15.16 12.05
CA THR A 20 8.31 -16.43 11.44
C THR A 20 6.80 -16.65 11.60
N GLN A 21 6.25 -16.37 12.77
CA GLN A 21 4.82 -16.47 13.00
C GLN A 21 4.04 -15.50 12.09
N MET A 22 4.44 -14.23 12.04
CA MET A 22 3.82 -13.25 11.16
C MET A 22 3.91 -13.65 9.67
N LYS A 23 5.02 -14.27 9.25
CA LYS A 23 5.18 -14.82 7.89
C LYS A 23 4.19 -15.97 7.63
N ASN A 24 4.00 -16.86 8.59
CA ASN A 24 3.05 -17.96 8.47
C ASN A 24 1.60 -17.47 8.43
N ASP A 25 1.25 -16.52 9.29
CA ASP A 25 -0.08 -15.88 9.29
C ASP A 25 -0.34 -15.16 7.97
N PHE A 26 0.68 -14.52 7.39
CA PHE A 26 0.61 -13.93 6.06
C PHE A 26 0.30 -14.99 4.99
N ILE A 27 1.04 -16.11 4.96
CA ILE A 27 0.84 -17.20 3.98
C ILE A 27 -0.58 -17.78 4.10
N ASN A 28 -1.05 -18.01 5.32
CA ASN A 28 -2.40 -18.52 5.58
C ASN A 28 -3.46 -17.53 5.07
N ASN A 29 -3.32 -16.24 5.40
CA ASN A 29 -4.23 -15.20 4.95
C ASN A 29 -4.23 -15.06 3.42
N MET A 30 -3.05 -15.17 2.77
CA MET A 30 -2.93 -15.16 1.32
C MET A 30 -3.68 -16.33 0.68
N THR A 31 -3.52 -17.53 1.24
CA THR A 31 -4.21 -18.73 0.74
C THR A 31 -5.73 -18.53 0.77
N HIS A 32 -6.25 -17.98 1.86
CA HIS A 32 -7.67 -17.65 1.98
C HIS A 32 -8.13 -16.55 1.01
N GLU A 33 -7.32 -15.48 0.88
CA GLU A 33 -7.62 -14.36 -0.04
C GLU A 33 -7.57 -14.78 -1.52
N PHE A 34 -6.76 -15.77 -1.91
CA PHE A 34 -6.76 -16.34 -3.26
C PHE A 34 -7.94 -17.29 -3.49
N LYS A 35 -8.34 -18.05 -2.49
CA LYS A 35 -9.40 -19.05 -2.63
C LYS A 35 -10.73 -18.42 -3.02
N THR A 36 -11.08 -17.28 -2.45
CA THR A 36 -12.35 -16.59 -2.69
C THR A 36 -12.53 -16.17 -4.15
N PRO A 37 -11.63 -15.35 -4.76
CA PRO A 37 -11.75 -14.95 -6.16
C PRO A 37 -11.69 -16.15 -7.12
N LEU A 38 -10.85 -17.14 -6.82
CA LEU A 38 -10.74 -18.35 -7.62
C LEU A 38 -12.04 -19.15 -7.64
N SER A 39 -12.71 -19.27 -6.48
CA SER A 39 -14.02 -19.92 -6.39
C SER A 39 -15.10 -19.16 -7.18
N THR A 40 -15.11 -17.82 -7.10
CA THR A 40 -16.05 -16.98 -7.86
C THR A 40 -15.85 -17.14 -9.36
N ILE A 41 -14.59 -17.10 -9.84
CA ILE A 41 -14.25 -17.33 -11.25
C ILE A 41 -14.69 -18.72 -11.68
N SER A 42 -14.42 -19.77 -10.88
CA SER A 42 -14.79 -21.15 -11.19
C SER A 42 -16.31 -21.32 -11.31
N ILE A 43 -17.08 -20.78 -10.36
CA ILE A 43 -18.54 -20.83 -10.40
C ILE A 43 -19.09 -20.10 -11.62
N ALA A 44 -18.61 -18.87 -11.89
CA ALA A 44 -19.03 -18.11 -13.05
C ALA A 44 -18.71 -18.81 -14.38
N ALA A 45 -17.53 -19.44 -14.49
CA ALA A 45 -17.13 -20.23 -15.65
C ALA A 45 -18.00 -21.49 -15.81
N GLN A 46 -18.32 -22.22 -14.72
CA GLN A 46 -19.22 -23.37 -14.75
C GLN A 46 -20.62 -22.95 -15.18
N MET A 47 -21.13 -21.83 -14.66
CA MET A 47 -22.44 -21.29 -15.09
C MET A 47 -22.45 -20.90 -16.57
N LEU A 48 -21.35 -20.39 -17.11
CA LEU A 48 -21.22 -20.11 -18.56
C LEU A 48 -21.20 -21.40 -19.40
N ALA A 49 -20.56 -22.46 -18.91
CA ALA A 49 -20.44 -23.74 -19.58
C ALA A 49 -21.72 -24.62 -19.52
N ASP A 50 -22.61 -24.34 -18.56
CA ASP A 50 -23.85 -25.13 -18.40
C ASP A 50 -24.88 -24.78 -19.48
N ASN A 51 -25.12 -25.72 -20.39
CA ASN A 51 -26.08 -25.58 -21.49
C ASN A 51 -27.53 -25.89 -21.09
N SER A 52 -27.76 -26.36 -19.86
CA SER A 52 -29.13 -26.70 -19.37
C SER A 52 -29.92 -25.43 -19.01
N ILE A 53 -29.27 -24.27 -18.86
CA ILE A 53 -29.87 -23.01 -18.49
C ILE A 53 -29.85 -22.04 -19.68
N THR A 54 -31.03 -21.61 -20.13
CA THR A 54 -31.12 -20.53 -21.11
C THR A 54 -30.65 -19.21 -20.48
N LYS A 55 -29.55 -18.65 -20.98
CA LYS A 55 -28.96 -17.43 -20.44
C LYS A 55 -29.33 -16.22 -21.28
N SER A 56 -29.78 -15.15 -20.62
CA SER A 56 -29.94 -13.85 -21.28
C SER A 56 -28.60 -13.18 -21.55
N THR A 57 -28.54 -12.25 -22.50
CA THR A 57 -27.35 -11.43 -22.78
C THR A 57 -26.85 -10.75 -21.50
N GLU A 58 -27.76 -10.24 -20.68
CA GLU A 58 -27.43 -9.61 -19.38
C GLU A 58 -26.74 -10.59 -18.43
N THR A 59 -27.14 -11.87 -18.42
CA THR A 59 -26.50 -12.90 -17.61
C THR A 59 -25.08 -13.18 -18.08
N TYR A 60 -24.84 -13.24 -19.41
CA TYR A 60 -23.49 -13.40 -19.97
C TYR A 60 -22.58 -12.22 -19.61
N GLU A 61 -23.07 -10.99 -19.74
CA GLU A 61 -22.33 -9.78 -19.37
C GLU A 61 -21.99 -9.77 -17.87
N ARG A 62 -22.95 -10.11 -17.02
CA ARG A 62 -22.74 -10.14 -15.55
C ARG A 62 -21.70 -11.18 -15.14
N LEU A 63 -21.74 -12.39 -15.71
CA LEU A 63 -20.76 -13.44 -15.43
C LEU A 63 -19.38 -13.08 -15.98
N GLY A 64 -19.32 -12.51 -17.19
CA GLY A 64 -18.08 -12.03 -17.79
C GLY A 64 -17.42 -10.92 -16.97
N ASN A 65 -18.20 -9.95 -16.52
CA ASN A 65 -17.73 -8.87 -15.64
C ASN A 65 -17.22 -9.42 -14.29
N ALA A 66 -17.92 -10.38 -13.67
CA ALA A 66 -17.49 -11.01 -12.44
C ALA A 66 -16.13 -11.72 -12.60
N ILE A 67 -15.91 -12.46 -13.69
CA ILE A 67 -14.64 -13.12 -13.98
C ILE A 67 -13.53 -12.06 -14.18
N ASN A 68 -13.80 -11.01 -14.95
CA ASN A 68 -12.82 -9.95 -15.22
C ASN A 68 -12.41 -9.22 -13.94
N ASP A 69 -13.36 -8.86 -13.08
CA ASP A 69 -13.10 -8.14 -11.85
C ASP A 69 -12.31 -8.99 -10.84
N GLU A 70 -12.65 -10.27 -10.69
CA GLU A 70 -11.89 -11.17 -9.82
C GLU A 70 -10.50 -11.49 -10.38
N THR A 71 -10.34 -11.52 -11.71
CA THR A 71 -9.03 -11.67 -12.36
C THR A 71 -8.13 -10.44 -12.10
N LYS A 72 -8.67 -9.22 -12.20
CA LYS A 72 -7.95 -7.99 -11.82
C LYS A 72 -7.54 -8.02 -10.36
N ARG A 73 -8.44 -8.48 -9.49
CA ARG A 73 -8.17 -8.63 -8.06
C ARG A 73 -7.05 -9.64 -7.78
N LEU A 74 -7.07 -10.80 -8.44
CA LEU A 74 -6.00 -11.80 -8.34
C LEU A 74 -4.65 -11.24 -8.81
N ARG A 75 -4.60 -10.53 -9.95
CA ARG A 75 -3.39 -9.88 -10.42
C ARG A 75 -2.80 -8.97 -9.36
N PHE A 76 -3.62 -8.11 -8.77
CA PHE A 76 -3.18 -7.21 -7.72
C PHE A 76 -2.65 -7.95 -6.46
N GLN A 77 -3.24 -9.09 -6.12
CA GLN A 77 -2.77 -9.92 -5.01
C GLN A 77 -1.42 -10.58 -5.33
N VAL A 78 -1.25 -11.09 -6.57
CA VAL A 78 0.02 -11.66 -7.03
C VAL A 78 1.14 -10.61 -7.00
N GLU A 79 0.89 -9.39 -7.46
CA GLU A 79 1.86 -8.30 -7.39
C GLU A 79 2.30 -8.02 -5.94
N LYS A 80 1.37 -8.06 -4.98
CA LYS A 80 1.71 -7.92 -3.56
C LYS A 80 2.59 -9.05 -3.02
N VAL A 81 2.40 -10.28 -3.50
CA VAL A 81 3.29 -11.41 -3.17
C VAL A 81 4.66 -11.22 -3.78
N LEU A 82 4.72 -10.78 -5.04
CA LEU A 82 6.00 -10.49 -5.71
C LEU A 82 6.75 -9.36 -5.00
N GLN A 83 6.05 -8.34 -4.51
CA GLN A 83 6.65 -7.31 -3.66
C GLN A 83 7.32 -7.90 -2.40
N MET A 84 6.78 -9.01 -1.85
CA MET A 84 7.40 -9.70 -0.72
C MET A 84 8.77 -10.29 -1.10
N SER A 85 8.91 -10.85 -2.29
CA SER A 85 10.18 -11.41 -2.76
C SER A 85 11.30 -10.36 -2.88
N LEU A 86 10.93 -9.09 -3.04
CA LEU A 86 11.88 -7.97 -3.08
C LEU A 86 12.53 -7.72 -1.71
N PHE A 87 11.89 -8.12 -0.60
CA PHE A 87 12.48 -7.96 0.72
C PHE A 87 13.59 -8.98 1.03
N ASP A 88 13.55 -10.14 0.38
CA ASP A 88 14.52 -11.21 0.59
C ASP A 88 15.74 -11.05 -0.33
N ARG A 89 15.70 -10.09 -1.27
CA ARG A 89 16.82 -9.75 -2.15
C ARG A 89 17.57 -8.54 -1.60
N ASP A 90 18.85 -8.70 -1.32
CA ASP A 90 19.71 -7.60 -0.87
C ASP A 90 19.99 -6.59 -1.99
N ASN A 91 19.94 -7.02 -3.26
CA ASN A 91 20.20 -6.19 -4.44
C ASN A 91 18.96 -6.13 -5.34
N ILE A 92 18.17 -5.08 -5.19
CA ILE A 92 17.13 -4.71 -6.14
C ILE A 92 17.76 -3.76 -7.16
N ALA A 93 17.85 -4.20 -8.42
CA ALA A 93 18.29 -3.32 -9.50
C ALA A 93 17.12 -2.39 -9.88
N LEU A 94 17.19 -1.12 -9.46
CA LEU A 94 16.25 -0.08 -9.86
C LEU A 94 16.60 0.42 -11.25
N LYS A 95 15.58 0.69 -12.07
CA LYS A 95 15.71 1.35 -13.37
C LYS A 95 15.57 2.86 -13.16
N MET A 96 16.64 3.46 -12.63
CA MET A 96 16.67 4.89 -12.33
C MET A 96 16.62 5.71 -13.61
N LYS A 97 15.74 6.70 -13.67
CA LYS A 97 15.65 7.71 -14.72
C LYS A 97 15.13 9.02 -14.15
N GLU A 98 15.39 10.13 -14.83
CA GLU A 98 14.79 11.41 -14.50
C GLU A 98 13.28 11.38 -14.72
N LEU A 99 12.52 11.82 -13.73
CA LEU A 99 11.07 11.81 -13.70
C LEU A 99 10.53 13.14 -13.15
N ASP A 100 9.45 13.62 -13.74
CA ASP A 100 8.60 14.64 -13.11
C ASP A 100 7.70 13.98 -12.06
N ALA A 101 8.01 14.20 -10.79
CA ALA A 101 7.23 13.64 -9.67
C ALA A 101 5.81 14.19 -9.63
N ASN A 102 5.60 15.46 -9.98
CA ASN A 102 4.26 16.07 -10.00
C ASN A 102 3.35 15.40 -11.03
N GLU A 103 3.89 15.08 -12.23
CA GLU A 103 3.14 14.39 -13.27
C GLU A 103 2.68 13.00 -12.80
N ILE A 104 3.60 12.20 -12.24
CA ILE A 104 3.28 10.86 -11.73
C ILE A 104 2.27 10.92 -10.59
N ILE A 105 2.46 11.84 -9.64
CA ILE A 105 1.54 12.03 -8.51
C ILE A 105 0.15 12.41 -9.02
N ALA A 106 0.06 13.36 -9.95
CA ALA A 106 -1.21 13.79 -10.55
C ALA A 106 -1.96 12.62 -11.21
N HIS A 107 -1.24 11.74 -11.93
CA HIS A 107 -1.82 10.54 -12.54
C HIS A 107 -2.37 9.55 -11.49
N VAL A 108 -1.63 9.32 -10.39
CA VAL A 108 -2.10 8.45 -9.28
C VAL A 108 -3.31 9.07 -8.59
N VAL A 109 -3.28 10.38 -8.33
CA VAL A 109 -4.41 11.13 -7.76
C VAL A 109 -5.65 10.97 -8.63
N GLN A 110 -5.53 11.15 -9.94
CA GLN A 110 -6.65 10.99 -10.88
C GLN A 110 -7.23 9.57 -10.82
N THR A 111 -6.37 8.55 -10.79
CA THR A 111 -6.78 7.14 -10.73
C THR A 111 -7.55 6.81 -9.44
N LEU A 112 -7.14 7.36 -8.30
CA LEU A 112 -7.76 7.08 -7.00
C LEU A 112 -8.91 8.03 -6.64
N SER A 113 -9.00 9.21 -7.26
CA SER A 113 -10.03 10.21 -6.97
C SER A 113 -11.44 9.65 -7.17
N LEU A 114 -11.67 8.87 -8.22
CA LEU A 114 -12.95 8.20 -8.43
C LEU A 114 -13.34 7.29 -7.26
N LYS A 115 -12.39 6.51 -6.75
CA LYS A 115 -12.61 5.61 -5.59
C LYS A 115 -12.90 6.39 -4.31
N VAL A 116 -12.24 7.53 -4.11
CA VAL A 116 -12.47 8.42 -2.98
C VAL A 116 -13.87 9.06 -3.07
N THR A 117 -14.23 9.61 -4.23
CA THR A 117 -15.52 10.25 -4.46
C THR A 117 -16.69 9.27 -4.34
N GLN A 118 -16.55 8.03 -4.84
CA GLN A 118 -17.57 6.98 -4.65
C GLN A 118 -17.83 6.65 -3.18
N LYS A 119 -16.88 6.95 -2.29
CA LYS A 119 -17.00 6.80 -0.84
C LYS A 119 -17.36 8.09 -0.11
N GLY A 120 -17.82 9.12 -0.84
CA GLY A 120 -18.22 10.41 -0.29
C GLY A 120 -17.06 11.30 0.15
N GLY A 121 -15.82 10.96 -0.21
CA GLY A 121 -14.64 11.76 0.12
C GLY A 121 -14.22 12.72 -0.98
N GLN A 122 -13.18 13.50 -0.71
CA GLN A 122 -12.56 14.43 -1.64
C GLN A 122 -11.04 14.31 -1.60
N VAL A 123 -10.39 14.60 -2.73
CA VAL A 123 -8.94 14.69 -2.85
C VAL A 123 -8.56 16.12 -3.21
N GLU A 124 -7.68 16.69 -2.42
CA GLU A 124 -7.09 18.01 -2.70
C GLU A 124 -5.65 17.81 -3.18
N ASN A 125 -5.35 18.42 -4.33
CA ASN A 125 -4.06 18.30 -4.99
C ASN A 125 -3.34 19.65 -4.97
N ARG A 126 -2.20 19.75 -4.26
CA ARG A 126 -1.37 20.96 -4.08
C ARG A 126 0.06 20.67 -4.52
N LEU A 127 0.27 20.44 -5.81
CA LEU A 127 1.60 20.13 -6.37
C LEU A 127 2.35 21.44 -6.67
N GLU A 128 2.97 22.01 -5.64
CA GLU A 128 3.59 23.35 -5.66
C GLU A 128 5.12 23.29 -5.79
N ALA A 129 5.72 22.09 -5.95
CA ALA A 129 7.13 21.98 -6.18
C ALA A 129 7.52 22.65 -7.51
N ILE A 130 8.43 23.63 -7.45
CA ILE A 130 8.95 24.38 -8.62
C ILE A 130 9.92 23.49 -9.41
N ASP A 131 10.71 22.68 -8.71
CA ASP A 131 11.61 21.68 -9.28
C ASP A 131 11.14 20.27 -8.88
N PRO A 132 10.22 19.65 -9.64
CA PRO A 132 9.68 18.34 -9.32
C PRO A 132 10.55 17.18 -9.81
N PHE A 133 11.71 17.45 -10.45
CA PHE A 133 12.51 16.41 -11.07
C PHE A 133 13.34 15.64 -10.07
N ILE A 134 13.20 14.31 -10.14
CA ILE A 134 13.92 13.34 -9.32
C ILE A 134 14.51 12.22 -10.17
N ASN A 135 15.60 11.61 -9.71
CA ASN A 135 16.10 10.37 -10.30
C ASN A 135 15.47 9.19 -9.58
N ALA A 136 14.55 8.48 -10.24
CA ALA A 136 13.79 7.41 -9.61
C ALA A 136 13.39 6.29 -10.59
N ASP A 137 13.03 5.13 -10.05
CA ASP A 137 12.34 4.08 -10.80
C ASP A 137 10.85 4.38 -10.84
N GLU A 138 10.32 4.65 -12.04
CA GLU A 138 8.94 5.08 -12.25
C GLU A 138 7.91 4.13 -11.66
N MET A 139 8.10 2.81 -11.86
CA MET A 139 7.16 1.81 -11.36
C MET A 139 7.15 1.79 -9.82
N HIS A 140 8.33 1.82 -9.22
CA HIS A 140 8.45 1.81 -7.76
C HIS A 140 7.99 3.13 -7.14
N PHE A 141 8.28 4.26 -7.76
CA PHE A 141 7.81 5.57 -7.32
C PHE A 141 6.28 5.68 -7.39
N THR A 142 5.66 5.28 -8.52
CA THR A 142 4.20 5.20 -8.66
C THR A 142 3.58 4.34 -7.57
N ASN A 143 4.17 3.17 -7.29
CA ASN A 143 3.69 2.25 -6.25
C ASN A 143 3.83 2.83 -4.83
N ILE A 144 4.86 3.64 -4.54
CA ILE A 144 5.00 4.36 -3.26
C ILE A 144 3.78 5.26 -3.03
N ILE A 145 3.49 6.13 -4.00
CA ILE A 145 2.37 7.08 -3.91
C ILE A 145 1.04 6.35 -3.79
N PHE A 146 0.82 5.34 -4.65
CA PHE A 146 -0.39 4.53 -4.63
C PHE A 146 -0.62 3.83 -3.27
N ASN A 147 0.42 3.23 -2.67
CA ASN A 147 0.30 2.56 -1.37
C ASN A 147 -0.11 3.51 -0.25
N LEU A 148 0.44 4.72 -0.22
CA LEU A 148 0.10 5.72 0.81
C LEU A 148 -1.33 6.21 0.63
N MET A 149 -1.75 6.54 -0.58
CA MET A 149 -3.12 7.00 -0.87
C MET A 149 -4.15 5.87 -0.67
N ASP A 150 -3.86 4.62 -1.06
CA ASP A 150 -4.75 3.48 -0.84
C ASP A 150 -4.92 3.19 0.66
N ASN A 151 -3.86 3.41 1.47
CA ASN A 151 -3.97 3.34 2.93
C ASN A 151 -4.93 4.41 3.48
N ALA A 152 -4.86 5.65 3.03
CA ALA A 152 -5.80 6.70 3.43
C ALA A 152 -7.26 6.30 3.14
N VAL A 153 -7.52 5.72 1.96
CA VAL A 153 -8.86 5.23 1.59
C VAL A 153 -9.31 4.05 2.45
N LYS A 154 -8.40 3.15 2.82
CA LYS A 154 -8.69 1.96 3.64
C LYS A 154 -8.96 2.28 5.09
N TYR A 155 -8.18 3.20 5.64
CA TYR A 155 -8.22 3.57 7.05
C TYR A 155 -8.98 4.87 7.31
N ARG A 156 -9.91 5.22 6.40
CA ARG A 156 -10.83 6.33 6.61
C ARG A 156 -11.74 6.05 7.80
N ARG A 157 -12.26 7.11 8.36
CA ARG A 157 -13.34 7.04 9.33
C ARG A 157 -14.67 6.85 8.61
N ASP A 158 -15.62 6.19 9.26
CA ASP A 158 -16.97 5.99 8.70
C ASP A 158 -17.92 7.13 9.09
N ASP A 159 -17.57 7.92 10.11
CA ASP A 159 -18.38 9.01 10.66
C ASP A 159 -18.13 10.38 9.99
N VAL A 160 -17.06 10.51 9.21
CA VAL A 160 -16.73 11.73 8.47
C VAL A 160 -16.29 11.41 7.04
N PRO A 161 -16.59 12.29 6.06
CA PRO A 161 -16.07 12.16 4.70
C PRO A 161 -14.53 12.14 4.69
N LEU A 162 -13.94 11.28 3.87
CA LEU A 162 -12.49 11.26 3.69
C LEU A 162 -12.04 12.57 3.03
N HIS A 163 -11.09 13.25 3.67
CA HIS A 163 -10.35 14.36 3.10
C HIS A 163 -8.89 13.96 2.94
N LEU A 164 -8.45 13.79 1.71
CA LEU A 164 -7.10 13.39 1.34
C LEU A 164 -6.39 14.57 0.67
N ILE A 165 -5.27 15.01 1.24
CA ILE A 165 -4.46 16.11 0.70
C ILE A 165 -3.15 15.52 0.20
N VAL A 166 -2.81 15.82 -1.06
CA VAL A 166 -1.51 15.47 -1.65
C VAL A 166 -0.80 16.75 -2.01
N SER A 167 0.40 16.98 -1.48
CA SER A 167 1.15 18.20 -1.71
C SER A 167 2.62 17.93 -1.97
N THR A 168 3.24 18.80 -2.77
CA THR A 168 4.67 18.79 -3.05
C THR A 168 5.26 20.18 -2.90
N TRP A 169 6.51 20.28 -2.43
CA TRP A 169 7.28 21.51 -2.36
C TRP A 169 8.76 21.20 -2.36
N ASN A 170 9.59 22.19 -2.64
CA ASN A 170 11.04 22.08 -2.54
C ASN A 170 11.54 22.75 -1.27
N LYS A 171 12.57 22.18 -0.64
CA LYS A 171 13.34 22.81 0.42
C LYS A 171 14.81 22.40 0.29
N GLY A 172 15.67 23.38 -0.03
CA GLY A 172 17.05 23.10 -0.43
C GLY A 172 17.07 22.25 -1.70
N ASP A 173 17.95 21.26 -1.75
CA ASP A 173 18.11 20.35 -2.88
C ASP A 173 17.23 19.08 -2.72
N CYS A 174 16.05 19.22 -2.12
CA CYS A 174 15.14 18.11 -1.88
C CYS A 174 13.71 18.44 -2.29
N LEU A 175 13.07 17.45 -2.91
CA LEU A 175 11.64 17.39 -3.11
C LEU A 175 10.97 16.78 -1.88
N PHE A 176 9.97 17.45 -1.37
CA PHE A 176 9.10 16.97 -0.32
C PHE A 176 7.73 16.59 -0.90
N ILE A 177 7.24 15.41 -0.56
CA ILE A 177 5.93 14.90 -0.96
C ILE A 177 5.17 14.57 0.31
N CYS A 178 4.00 15.17 0.48
CA CYS A 178 3.14 14.95 1.64
C CYS A 178 1.81 14.32 1.21
N ILE A 179 1.40 13.28 1.92
CA ILE A 179 0.09 12.66 1.80
C ILE A 179 -0.54 12.68 3.19
N GLU A 180 -1.65 13.40 3.32
CA GLU A 180 -2.32 13.67 4.58
C GLU A 180 -3.80 13.28 4.48
N ASP A 181 -4.31 12.56 5.47
CA ASP A 181 -5.69 12.11 5.57
C ASP A 181 -6.29 12.44 6.94
N ASN A 182 -7.61 12.52 6.99
CA ASN A 182 -8.42 12.68 8.20
C ASN A 182 -8.98 11.35 8.72
N GLY A 183 -8.29 10.24 8.48
CA GLY A 183 -8.72 8.90 8.84
C GLY A 183 -8.67 8.58 10.34
N ILE A 184 -8.68 7.29 10.67
CA ILE A 184 -8.67 6.81 12.07
C ILE A 184 -7.41 7.16 12.84
N GLY A 185 -6.33 7.54 12.14
CA GLY A 185 -5.03 7.81 12.75
C GLY A 185 -4.34 6.56 13.30
N ILE A 186 -3.14 6.77 13.85
CA ILE A 186 -2.25 5.72 14.33
C ILE A 186 -1.76 6.11 15.73
N SER A 187 -1.72 5.17 16.66
CA SER A 187 -1.20 5.43 18.00
C SER A 187 0.30 5.77 17.99
N ARG A 188 0.77 6.49 19.00
CA ARG A 188 2.18 6.84 19.14
C ARG A 188 3.09 5.62 19.27
N GLU A 189 2.58 4.51 19.80
CA GLU A 189 3.32 3.25 19.89
C GLU A 189 3.42 2.56 18.54
N ASP A 190 2.31 2.53 17.80
CA ASP A 190 2.24 1.89 16.50
C ASP A 190 3.03 2.64 15.43
N THR A 191 3.09 4.00 15.48
CA THR A 191 3.87 4.80 14.52
C THR A 191 5.34 4.41 14.44
N LYS A 192 5.91 3.87 15.53
CA LYS A 192 7.30 3.37 15.55
C LYS A 192 7.47 2.06 14.79
N ARG A 193 6.38 1.34 14.55
CA ARG A 193 6.38 -0.03 14.04
C ARG A 193 5.70 -0.21 12.69
N ILE A 194 4.93 0.77 12.22
CA ILE A 194 4.15 0.64 10.98
C ILE A 194 5.00 0.33 9.73
N PHE A 195 6.30 0.59 9.78
CA PHE A 195 7.24 0.25 8.70
C PHE A 195 7.88 -1.14 8.87
N GLU A 196 7.58 -1.85 9.99
CA GLU A 196 8.00 -3.23 10.16
C GLU A 196 7.22 -4.15 9.21
N ARG A 197 7.87 -5.17 8.64
CA ARG A 197 7.22 -6.15 7.77
C ARG A 197 6.13 -6.91 8.53
N PHE A 198 4.98 -7.12 7.89
CA PHE A 198 3.83 -7.84 8.43
C PHE A 198 3.16 -7.17 9.64
N TYR A 199 3.65 -6.01 10.05
CA TYR A 199 3.04 -5.30 11.15
C TYR A 199 1.68 -4.72 10.75
N ARG A 200 0.71 -4.93 11.61
CA ARG A 200 -0.63 -4.37 11.50
C ARG A 200 -1.08 -3.84 12.85
N VAL A 201 -1.66 -2.66 12.85
CA VAL A 201 -2.31 -2.12 14.03
C VAL A 201 -3.56 -2.96 14.33
N HIS A 202 -3.69 -3.44 15.55
CA HIS A 202 -4.86 -4.18 16.01
C HIS A 202 -5.97 -3.18 16.32
N THR A 203 -6.88 -2.97 15.41
CA THR A 203 -8.02 -2.03 15.55
C THR A 203 -9.25 -2.71 16.15
N GLY A 204 -9.10 -3.54 17.18
CA GLY A 204 -10.22 -4.21 17.86
C GLY A 204 -11.12 -5.01 16.90
N ASN A 205 -12.44 -4.84 16.99
CA ASN A 205 -13.43 -5.60 16.20
C ASN A 205 -13.56 -5.22 14.72
N THR A 206 -12.74 -4.32 14.18
CA THR A 206 -12.75 -3.98 12.75
C THR A 206 -11.88 -4.97 11.95
N HIS A 207 -12.31 -6.26 11.93
CA HIS A 207 -11.70 -7.31 11.11
C HIS A 207 -11.76 -7.08 9.59
N ASN A 208 -12.31 -5.97 9.12
CA ASN A 208 -12.64 -5.77 7.70
C ASN A 208 -11.58 -5.02 6.87
N VAL A 209 -10.49 -4.53 7.44
CA VAL A 209 -9.46 -3.89 6.61
C VAL A 209 -8.54 -4.95 6.02
N LYS A 210 -8.81 -5.33 4.77
CA LYS A 210 -7.99 -6.30 4.03
C LYS A 210 -6.59 -5.73 3.76
N GLY A 211 -5.55 -6.46 4.16
CA GLY A 211 -4.17 -6.07 3.90
C GLY A 211 -3.15 -6.97 4.58
N PHE A 212 -1.95 -7.03 4.01
CA PHE A 212 -0.92 -7.99 4.41
C PHE A 212 0.17 -7.42 5.33
N GLY A 213 0.10 -6.13 5.68
CA GLY A 213 1.13 -5.47 6.49
C GLY A 213 2.47 -5.29 5.76
N LEU A 214 2.45 -5.26 4.42
CA LEU A 214 3.66 -5.12 3.60
C LEU A 214 3.76 -3.75 2.91
N GLY A 215 2.66 -3.03 2.74
CA GLY A 215 2.64 -1.79 1.95
C GLY A 215 3.57 -0.71 2.48
N LEU A 216 3.50 -0.39 3.78
CA LEU A 216 4.36 0.64 4.37
C LEU A 216 5.82 0.19 4.50
N ALA A 217 6.07 -1.09 4.78
CA ALA A 217 7.43 -1.64 4.75
C ALA A 217 8.05 -1.53 3.34
N TYR A 218 7.26 -1.82 2.29
CA TYR A 218 7.67 -1.61 0.91
C TYR A 218 7.96 -0.15 0.61
N VAL A 219 7.06 0.76 0.99
CA VAL A 219 7.28 2.21 0.83
C VAL A 219 8.60 2.63 1.47
N LYS A 220 8.84 2.25 2.73
CA LYS A 220 10.09 2.57 3.43
C LYS A 220 11.31 2.05 2.68
N LYS A 221 11.32 0.77 2.28
CA LYS A 221 12.45 0.18 1.54
C LYS A 221 12.69 0.86 0.20
N MET A 222 11.63 1.17 -0.56
CA MET A 222 11.78 1.84 -1.85
C MET A 222 12.26 3.28 -1.69
N VAL A 223 11.72 4.03 -0.73
CA VAL A 223 12.20 5.39 -0.43
C VAL A 223 13.69 5.37 -0.04
N ASP A 224 14.11 4.42 0.79
CA ASP A 224 15.54 4.28 1.17
C ASP A 224 16.43 3.96 -0.04
N LEU A 225 15.98 3.09 -0.95
CA LEU A 225 16.70 2.75 -2.19
C LEU A 225 16.77 3.93 -3.19
N HIS A 226 15.86 4.88 -3.09
CA HIS A 226 15.91 6.15 -3.81
C HIS A 226 16.66 7.26 -3.04
N HIS A 227 17.45 6.88 -2.02
CA HIS A 227 18.23 7.79 -1.18
C HIS A 227 17.39 8.82 -0.42
N GLY A 228 16.10 8.54 -0.24
CA GLY A 228 15.15 9.40 0.44
C GLY A 228 14.92 9.05 1.91
N THR A 229 14.01 9.77 2.52
CA THR A 229 13.49 9.48 3.87
C THR A 229 11.97 9.57 3.89
N ILE A 230 11.33 8.77 4.74
CA ILE A 230 9.90 8.88 5.01
C ILE A 230 9.67 9.09 6.50
N ARG A 231 8.80 10.02 6.83
CA ARG A 231 8.35 10.31 8.21
C ARG A 231 6.84 10.22 8.28
N VAL A 232 6.33 9.90 9.48
CA VAL A 232 4.91 9.85 9.78
C VAL A 232 4.60 10.72 10.99
N GLN A 233 3.50 11.43 10.91
CA GLN A 233 2.86 12.16 12.02
C GLN A 233 1.40 11.70 12.05
N SER A 234 0.94 11.21 13.18
CA SER A 234 -0.42 10.69 13.31
C SER A 234 -0.89 10.76 14.73
N GLU A 235 -2.19 10.97 14.90
CA GLU A 235 -2.90 10.94 16.17
C GLU A 235 -4.23 10.20 15.97
N LEU A 236 -4.58 9.35 16.94
CA LEU A 236 -5.83 8.60 16.89
C LEU A 236 -7.04 9.54 16.79
N GLY A 237 -7.91 9.26 15.80
CA GLY A 237 -9.10 10.05 15.54
C GLY A 237 -8.87 11.35 14.74
N GLN A 238 -7.61 11.73 14.47
CA GLN A 238 -7.28 12.97 13.74
C GLN A 238 -6.81 12.70 12.31
N GLY A 239 -6.24 11.51 12.05
CA GLY A 239 -5.73 11.13 10.76
C GLY A 239 -4.21 10.91 10.73
N THR A 240 -3.66 10.83 9.52
CA THR A 240 -2.25 10.49 9.32
C THR A 240 -1.65 11.37 8.23
N LYS A 241 -0.39 11.78 8.46
CA LYS A 241 0.43 12.57 7.55
C LYS A 241 1.74 11.84 7.30
N PHE A 242 1.96 11.41 6.07
CA PHE A 242 3.23 10.90 5.60
C PHE A 242 3.99 11.97 4.84
N VAL A 243 5.27 12.14 5.14
CA VAL A 243 6.16 13.06 4.42
C VAL A 243 7.34 12.27 3.89
N ILE A 244 7.49 12.23 2.58
CA ILE A 244 8.64 11.68 1.87
C ILE A 244 9.54 12.84 1.48
N THR A 245 10.85 12.65 1.64
CA THR A 245 11.87 13.56 1.15
C THR A 245 12.78 12.82 0.19
N LEU A 246 12.92 13.30 -1.02
CA LEU A 246 13.81 12.75 -2.05
C LEU A 246 14.82 13.82 -2.48
N PRO A 247 16.07 13.45 -2.80
CA PRO A 247 16.99 14.38 -3.40
C PRO A 247 16.50 14.79 -4.79
N ASN A 248 16.57 16.08 -5.11
CA ASN A 248 16.37 16.55 -6.48
C ASN A 248 17.55 16.09 -7.35
N ASN A 249 17.26 15.88 -8.63
CA ASN A 249 18.32 15.60 -9.59
C ASN A 249 19.08 16.90 -9.86
N LYS A 250 20.19 17.11 -9.17
CA LYS A 250 21.18 18.10 -9.56
C LYS A 250 22.44 17.35 -9.95
N ASP A 251 22.70 17.34 -11.25
CA ASP A 251 24.04 17.04 -11.78
C ASP A 251 25.10 17.95 -11.18
#